data_8866716441fc4ff50b519e8940995255
#
_entry.id   8866716441fc4ff50b519e8940995255
#
_cell.length_a   1.000
_cell.length_b   1.000
_cell.length_c   1.000
_cell.angle_alpha   90.00
_cell.angle_beta   90.00
_cell.angle_gamma   90.00
#
_symmetry.space_group_name_H-M   'P 1'
#
loop_
_entity.id
_entity.type
_entity.pdbx_description
1 polymer ?
#
loop_
_entity_poly.entity_id
_entity_poly.type
_entity_poly.pdbx_seq_one_letter_code
_entity_poly.pdbx_strand_id
1 'polypeptide(L)'
;MKRFGKYRAVKAQCHAGHTHDSKREAIRCNELHILQAAGEITDLTIHPQYWFVINGRQLKHPNGRRVGYKSDFEYVENGMLVTEDVKGVVVRDWPLRRAVFVALFPNYHLRETK
;
A
#
# COMPACT_ATOMS: atom_id res chain seq x y z
N MET A 1 1.57 15.60 -26.38
CA MET A 1 2.91 15.06 -26.21
C MET A 1 3.01 14.25 -24.93
N LYS A 2 3.63 13.12 -25.03
CA LYS A 2 3.80 12.25 -23.86
C LYS A 2 4.96 12.75 -23.01
N ARG A 3 4.74 12.83 -21.70
CA ARG A 3 5.78 13.24 -20.77
C ARG A 3 6.23 12.06 -19.93
N PHE A 4 7.52 11.99 -19.67
CA PHE A 4 8.12 10.96 -18.85
C PHE A 4 8.78 11.62 -17.64
N GLY A 5 8.24 11.38 -16.47
CA GLY A 5 8.90 11.79 -15.24
C GLY A 5 9.92 10.75 -14.83
N LYS A 6 10.90 11.17 -14.05
CA LYS A 6 11.95 10.23 -13.57
C LYS A 6 11.40 9.18 -12.61
N TYR A 7 10.21 9.38 -12.08
CA TYR A 7 9.57 8.42 -11.17
C TYR A 7 8.53 7.55 -11.86
N ARG A 8 8.48 7.62 -13.17
CA ARG A 8 7.49 6.86 -13.90
C ARG A 8 7.77 5.37 -13.79
N ALA A 9 6.79 4.63 -13.32
CA ALA A 9 6.84 3.18 -13.25
C ALA A 9 6.05 2.59 -14.41
N VAL A 10 6.46 1.41 -14.86
CA VAL A 10 5.72 0.66 -15.88
C VAL A 10 4.61 -0.11 -15.17
N LYS A 11 3.37 0.13 -15.59
CA LYS A 11 2.23 -0.62 -15.08
C LYS A 11 2.27 -2.05 -15.57
N ALA A 12 1.87 -2.97 -14.71
CA ALA A 12 1.87 -4.39 -15.03
C ALA A 12 0.69 -5.07 -14.33
N GLN A 13 0.24 -6.19 -14.91
CA GLN A 13 -0.79 -7.01 -14.30
C GLN A 13 -0.17 -8.22 -13.61
N CYS A 14 -0.72 -8.62 -12.46
CA CYS A 14 -0.40 -9.89 -11.84
C CYS A 14 -1.26 -11.01 -12.46
N HIS A 15 -0.99 -12.26 -12.08
CA HIS A 15 -1.71 -13.42 -12.62
C HIS A 15 -3.19 -13.42 -12.23
N ALA A 16 -3.56 -12.74 -11.13
CA ALA A 16 -4.96 -12.61 -10.74
C ALA A 16 -5.69 -11.49 -11.48
N GLY A 17 -5.01 -10.80 -12.41
CA GLY A 17 -5.63 -9.78 -13.25
C GLY A 17 -5.62 -8.37 -12.67
N HIS A 18 -5.03 -8.16 -11.50
CA HIS A 18 -4.92 -6.82 -10.94
C HIS A 18 -3.87 -6.00 -11.70
N THR A 19 -4.17 -4.74 -11.93
CA THR A 19 -3.21 -3.81 -12.53
C THR A 19 -2.40 -3.14 -11.43
N HIS A 20 -1.09 -3.17 -11.57
CA HIS A 20 -0.17 -2.61 -10.59
C HIS A 20 0.71 -1.53 -11.21
N ASP A 21 1.16 -0.60 -10.37
CA ASP A 21 1.97 0.52 -10.82
C ASP A 21 3.37 0.14 -11.23
N SER A 22 3.83 -1.07 -10.89
CA SER A 22 5.15 -1.54 -11.27
C SER A 22 5.17 -3.05 -11.43
N LYS A 23 6.17 -3.54 -12.17
CA LYS A 23 6.41 -4.98 -12.32
C LYS A 23 6.72 -5.64 -10.98
N ARG A 24 7.47 -4.93 -10.13
CA ARG A 24 7.83 -5.44 -8.81
C ARG A 24 6.59 -5.68 -7.96
N GLU A 25 5.64 -4.74 -7.99
CA GLU A 25 4.37 -4.90 -7.30
C GLU A 25 3.56 -6.07 -7.85
N ALA A 26 3.52 -6.23 -9.18
CA ALA A 26 2.83 -7.35 -9.82
C ALA A 26 3.45 -8.69 -9.42
N ILE A 27 4.77 -8.77 -9.36
CA ILE A 27 5.47 -9.99 -8.91
C ILE A 27 5.11 -10.30 -7.45
N ARG A 28 5.12 -9.29 -6.60
CA ARG A 28 4.75 -9.48 -5.19
C ARG A 28 3.30 -9.92 -5.05
N CYS A 29 2.40 -9.36 -5.86
CA CYS A 29 1.00 -9.76 -5.89
C CYS A 29 0.87 -11.26 -6.19
N ASN A 30 1.61 -11.75 -7.17
CA ASN A 30 1.62 -13.18 -7.49
C ASN A 30 2.10 -14.03 -6.31
N GLU A 31 3.18 -13.60 -5.66
CA GLU A 31 3.70 -14.30 -4.49
C GLU A 31 2.67 -14.36 -3.36
N LEU A 32 2.00 -13.25 -3.08
CA LEU A 32 1.01 -13.19 -2.02
C LEU A 32 -0.20 -14.08 -2.32
N HIS A 33 -0.63 -14.15 -3.58
CA HIS A 33 -1.72 -15.05 -3.95
C HIS A 33 -1.32 -16.53 -3.76
N ILE A 34 -0.07 -16.88 -4.06
CA ILE A 34 0.45 -18.22 -3.81
C ILE A 34 0.46 -18.52 -2.30
N LEU A 35 0.92 -17.57 -1.49
CA LEU A 35 0.95 -17.74 -0.04
C LEU A 35 -0.47 -17.88 0.53
N GLN A 36 -1.43 -17.13 0.01
CA GLN A 36 -2.80 -17.26 0.45
C GLN A 36 -3.39 -18.61 0.07
N ALA A 37 -3.14 -19.07 -1.15
CA ALA A 37 -3.60 -20.38 -1.58
C ALA A 37 -3.00 -21.51 -0.74
N ALA A 38 -1.77 -21.33 -0.28
CA ALA A 38 -1.09 -22.29 0.60
C ALA A 38 -1.51 -22.18 2.07
N GLY A 39 -2.34 -21.19 2.43
CA GLY A 39 -2.79 -20.99 3.81
C GLY A 39 -1.80 -20.26 4.70
N GLU A 40 -0.71 -19.73 4.13
CA GLU A 40 0.29 -18.99 4.90
C GLU A 40 -0.18 -17.60 5.29
N ILE A 41 -1.05 -16.99 4.50
CA ILE A 41 -1.69 -15.72 4.79
C ILE A 41 -3.19 -15.82 4.48
N THR A 42 -3.98 -14.89 5.04
CA THR A 42 -5.43 -14.81 4.78
C THR A 42 -5.83 -13.35 4.57
N ASP A 43 -7.06 -13.18 4.06
CA ASP A 43 -7.70 -11.85 3.92
C ASP A 43 -6.88 -10.87 3.06
N LEU A 44 -6.27 -11.36 1.99
CA LEU A 44 -5.48 -10.53 1.09
C LEU A 44 -6.37 -9.49 0.43
N THR A 45 -6.00 -8.23 0.59
CA THR A 45 -6.67 -7.07 0.00
C THR A 45 -5.65 -6.29 -0.83
N ILE A 46 -6.05 -5.91 -2.03
CA ILE A 46 -5.21 -5.16 -2.95
C ILE A 46 -5.54 -3.67 -2.83
N HIS A 47 -4.51 -2.84 -2.72
CA HIS A 47 -4.63 -1.38 -2.66
C HIS A 47 -5.59 -0.90 -1.56
N PRO A 48 -5.40 -1.34 -0.30
CA PRO A 48 -6.26 -0.87 0.79
C PRO A 48 -6.03 0.62 1.04
N GLN A 49 -7.12 1.32 1.36
CA GLN A 49 -7.10 2.75 1.64
C GLN A 49 -7.33 2.99 3.12
N TYR A 50 -6.45 3.76 3.75
CA TYR A 50 -6.55 4.13 5.17
C TYR A 50 -6.71 5.64 5.25
N TRP A 51 -7.91 6.10 5.62
CA TRP A 51 -8.17 7.53 5.77
C TRP A 51 -7.73 8.00 7.14
N PHE A 52 -7.10 9.17 7.21
CA PHE A 52 -6.63 9.72 8.47
C PHE A 52 -7.73 10.54 9.12
N VAL A 53 -8.18 10.10 10.30
CA VAL A 53 -9.17 10.79 11.11
C VAL A 53 -8.49 11.17 12.41
N ILE A 54 -8.47 12.47 12.70
CA ILE A 54 -7.81 13.02 13.91
C ILE A 54 -8.83 13.87 14.64
N ASN A 55 -9.01 13.61 15.93
CA ASN A 55 -10.01 14.29 16.75
C ASN A 55 -11.42 14.22 16.16
N GLY A 56 -11.77 13.07 15.61
CA GLY A 56 -13.07 12.84 15.00
C GLY A 56 -13.28 13.50 13.65
N ARG A 57 -12.23 14.08 13.08
CA ARG A 57 -12.31 14.77 11.79
C ARG A 57 -11.43 14.13 10.76
N GLN A 58 -11.96 13.96 9.54
CA GLN A 58 -11.15 13.54 8.41
C GLN A 58 -10.10 14.61 8.11
N LEU A 59 -8.83 14.20 8.09
CA LEU A 59 -7.73 15.10 7.74
C LEU A 59 -7.84 15.46 6.26
N LYS A 60 -7.74 16.74 5.95
CA LYS A 60 -7.88 17.25 4.59
C LYS A 60 -6.82 18.29 4.27
N HIS A 61 -6.44 18.35 3.01
CA HIS A 61 -5.67 19.47 2.49
C HIS A 61 -6.55 20.75 2.44
N PRO A 62 -5.95 21.92 2.33
CA PRO A 62 -6.72 23.17 2.20
C PRO A 62 -7.71 23.16 1.04
N ASN A 63 -7.43 22.41 -0.03
CA ASN A 63 -8.32 22.30 -1.18
C ASN A 63 -9.46 21.30 -0.98
N GLY A 64 -9.59 20.71 0.22
CA GLY A 64 -10.65 19.76 0.55
C GLY A 64 -10.35 18.31 0.22
N ARG A 65 -9.21 18.00 -0.39
CA ARG A 65 -8.83 16.61 -0.67
C ARG A 65 -8.52 15.88 0.63
N ARG A 66 -9.06 14.67 0.76
CA ARG A 66 -8.81 13.85 1.95
C ARG A 66 -7.37 13.36 1.99
N VAL A 67 -6.83 13.28 3.18
CA VAL A 67 -5.48 12.76 3.41
C VAL A 67 -5.59 11.38 4.04
N GLY A 68 -4.82 10.47 3.50
CA GLY A 68 -4.75 9.10 3.99
C GLY A 68 -3.53 8.41 3.43
N TYR A 69 -3.50 7.11 3.61
CA TYR A 69 -2.45 6.26 3.07
C TYR A 69 -3.08 5.12 2.30
N LYS A 70 -2.56 4.85 1.13
CA LYS A 70 -2.97 3.72 0.31
C LYS A 70 -1.75 2.83 0.14
N SER A 71 -1.81 1.64 0.74
CA SER A 71 -0.71 0.68 0.60
C SER A 71 -0.94 -0.22 -0.61
N ASP A 72 0.01 -1.08 -0.90
CA ASP A 72 -0.11 -2.00 -2.01
C ASP A 72 -0.93 -3.23 -1.62
N PHE A 73 -0.72 -3.76 -0.41
CA PHE A 73 -1.37 -5.01 0.03
C PHE A 73 -1.68 -4.97 1.52
N GLU A 74 -2.75 -5.68 1.89
CA GLU A 74 -3.07 -5.95 3.29
C GLU A 74 -3.39 -7.44 3.41
N TYR A 75 -2.97 -8.06 4.50
CA TYR A 75 -3.26 -9.47 4.77
C TYR A 75 -3.02 -9.78 6.25
N VAL A 76 -3.42 -10.98 6.65
CA VAL A 76 -3.16 -11.50 7.99
C VAL A 76 -2.12 -12.61 7.87
N GLU A 77 -1.06 -12.50 8.65
CA GLU A 77 0.01 -13.51 8.71
C GLU A 77 0.31 -13.83 10.16
N ASN A 78 0.18 -15.11 10.52
CA ASN A 78 0.38 -15.55 11.91
C ASN A 78 -0.42 -14.75 12.93
N GLY A 79 -1.67 -14.45 12.58
CA GLY A 79 -2.55 -13.65 13.44
C GLY A 79 -2.23 -12.16 13.46
N MET A 80 -1.24 -11.72 12.71
CA MET A 80 -0.83 -10.32 12.66
C MET A 80 -1.39 -9.64 11.42
N LEU A 81 -1.98 -8.48 11.61
CA LEU A 81 -2.50 -7.67 10.51
C LEU A 81 -1.35 -6.89 9.89
N VAL A 82 -1.08 -7.15 8.61
CA VAL A 82 0.06 -6.59 7.89
C VAL A 82 -0.45 -5.69 6.76
N THR A 83 0.12 -4.51 6.65
CA THR A 83 -0.01 -3.70 5.45
C THR A 83 1.37 -3.61 4.80
N GLU A 84 1.45 -3.91 3.52
CA GLU A 84 2.73 -4.00 2.82
C GLU A 84 2.79 -3.00 1.67
N ASP A 85 3.92 -2.34 1.58
CA ASP A 85 4.16 -1.35 0.54
C ASP A 85 5.47 -1.71 -0.17
N VAL A 86 5.39 -1.88 -1.49
CA VAL A 86 6.55 -2.19 -2.31
C VAL A 86 7.20 -0.88 -2.74
N LYS A 87 8.36 -0.59 -2.16
CA LYS A 87 9.03 0.70 -2.38
C LYS A 87 10.00 0.64 -3.54
N GLY A 88 9.67 1.31 -4.62
CA GLY A 88 10.62 1.57 -5.71
C GLY A 88 11.30 2.91 -5.51
N VAL A 89 10.50 3.93 -5.23
CA VAL A 89 10.97 5.30 -5.00
C VAL A 89 10.30 5.84 -3.76
N VAL A 90 11.07 6.45 -2.86
CA VAL A 90 10.54 7.09 -1.67
C VAL A 90 10.21 8.55 -2.00
N VAL A 91 8.93 8.89 -1.93
CA VAL A 91 8.49 10.27 -2.17
C VAL A 91 8.73 11.13 -0.93
N ARG A 92 8.80 12.44 -1.16
CA ARG A 92 9.22 13.41 -0.16
C ARG A 92 8.36 13.42 1.11
N ASP A 93 7.05 13.25 0.97
CA ASP A 93 6.12 13.29 2.10
C ASP A 93 5.95 11.94 2.79
N TRP A 94 6.61 10.89 2.31
CA TRP A 94 6.44 9.56 2.85
C TRP A 94 6.80 9.44 4.34
N PRO A 95 7.93 9.99 4.81
CA PRO A 95 8.25 9.85 6.23
C PRO A 95 7.18 10.41 7.15
N LEU A 96 6.58 11.54 6.79
CA LEU A 96 5.51 12.14 7.58
C LEU A 96 4.22 11.29 7.49
N ARG A 97 3.84 10.88 6.28
CA ARG A 97 2.65 10.05 6.08
C ARG A 97 2.78 8.73 6.83
N ARG A 98 3.96 8.12 6.78
CA ARG A 98 4.27 6.90 7.51
C ARG A 98 4.08 7.09 9.02
N ALA A 99 4.60 8.18 9.55
CA ALA A 99 4.50 8.46 10.97
C ALA A 99 3.05 8.63 11.41
N VAL A 100 2.24 9.33 10.62
CA VAL A 100 0.81 9.49 10.91
C VAL A 100 0.08 8.15 10.84
N PHE A 101 0.36 7.35 9.82
CA PHE A 101 -0.25 6.03 9.69
C PHE A 101 0.07 5.14 10.90
N VAL A 102 1.33 5.05 11.27
CA VAL A 102 1.77 4.22 12.40
C VAL A 102 1.08 4.67 13.70
N ALA A 103 0.95 5.98 13.89
CA ALA A 103 0.30 6.52 15.09
C ALA A 103 -1.20 6.24 15.13
N LEU A 104 -1.89 6.35 13.99
CA LEU A 104 -3.34 6.19 13.93
C LEU A 104 -3.78 4.73 13.79
N PHE A 105 -2.92 3.86 13.28
CA PHE A 105 -3.25 2.45 13.03
C PHE A 105 -2.24 1.52 13.73
N PRO A 106 -2.20 1.56 15.07
CA PRO A 106 -1.17 0.81 15.81
C PRO A 106 -1.33 -0.71 15.71
N ASN A 107 -2.49 -1.20 15.26
CA ASN A 107 -2.73 -2.63 15.13
C ASN A 107 -2.11 -3.22 13.87
N TYR A 108 -1.66 -2.38 12.95
CA TYR A 108 -1.03 -2.82 11.71
C TYR A 108 0.48 -2.91 11.84
N HIS A 109 1.04 -3.98 11.30
CA HIS A 109 2.47 -4.06 11.05
C HIS A 109 2.72 -3.54 9.64
N LEU A 110 3.44 -2.43 9.53
CA LEU A 110 3.80 -1.85 8.23
C LEU A 110 5.08 -2.51 7.73
N ARG A 111 4.96 -3.20 6.60
CA ARG A 111 6.09 -3.88 5.96
C ARG A 111 6.44 -3.15 4.68
N GLU A 112 7.67 -2.67 4.60
CA GLU A 112 8.18 -2.01 3.41
C GLU A 112 9.13 -2.98 2.72
N THR A 113 8.83 -3.34 1.46
CA THR A 113 9.64 -4.28 0.68
C THR A 113 10.22 -3.57 -0.54
N LYS A 114 11.29 -4.12 -1.08
CA LYS A 114 11.94 -3.55 -2.26
C LYS A 114 11.81 -4.45 -3.46
#